data_5ee9fb2c7e8b3dc3d36588a5c691ca03
#
_entry.id   5ee9fb2c7e8b3dc3d36588a5c691ca03
#
_cell.length_a   1.000
_cell.length_b   1.000
_cell.length_c   1.000
_cell.angle_alpha   90.00
_cell.angle_beta   90.00
_cell.angle_gamma   90.00
#
_symmetry.space_group_name_H-M   'P 1'
#
loop_
_entity.id
_entity.type
_entity.pdbx_description
1 polymer ?
#
loop_
_entity_poly.entity_id
_entity_poly.type
_entity_poly.pdbx_seq_one_letter_code
_entity_poly.pdbx_strand_id
1 'polypeptide(L)'
;MKKSIRQIYYNAFSRFYDRFVALHSSDAQGAAREYLSNMVPASEGDRILDMCTGTGSLLLRLRKRLERGGLVVGVDFSRGMLHVNQKRTETYENICLVEADVASLPFPAQSFDAITCSHAFYELKGESQERSLQEILRVLKPGKVFFMMEHDLPEKPLVRAMFYLRLASMGAKSAINILRHEKMMLRRYFRSVEKVITPTGRSKIMICRK
;
A
#
# COMPACT_ATOMS: atom_id res chain seq x y z
N MET A 1 9.96 16.18 17.05
CA MET A 1 9.60 14.75 17.13
C MET A 1 10.84 13.88 16.88
N LYS A 2 11.14 12.91 17.75
CA LYS A 2 12.23 11.94 17.51
C LYS A 2 11.80 11.00 16.37
N LYS A 3 12.62 10.91 15.32
CA LYS A 3 12.39 9.96 14.22
C LYS A 3 12.43 8.53 14.74
N SER A 4 11.48 7.69 14.35
CA SER A 4 11.53 6.27 14.72
C SER A 4 12.71 5.58 14.01
N ILE A 5 13.27 4.53 14.62
CA ILE A 5 14.34 3.70 14.02
C ILE A 5 13.93 3.25 12.61
N ARG A 6 12.68 2.93 12.42
CA ARG A 6 12.10 2.52 11.15
C ARG A 6 12.13 3.64 10.10
N GLN A 7 11.84 4.88 10.49
CA GLN A 7 11.91 6.04 9.60
C GLN A 7 13.35 6.31 9.17
N ILE A 8 14.33 6.16 10.08
CA ILE A 8 15.75 6.30 9.77
C ILE A 8 16.18 5.23 8.76
N TYR A 9 15.77 3.97 8.98
CA TYR A 9 16.07 2.86 8.07
C TYR A 9 15.53 3.12 6.65
N TYR A 10 14.25 3.44 6.50
CA TYR A 10 13.65 3.70 5.18
C TYR A 10 14.20 4.94 4.50
N ASN A 11 14.55 5.99 5.26
CA ASN A 11 15.21 7.16 4.69
C ASN A 11 16.58 6.84 4.09
N ALA A 12 17.38 6.00 4.75
CA ALA A 12 18.68 5.58 4.24
C ALA A 12 18.57 4.58 3.08
N PHE A 13 17.61 3.64 3.19
CA PHE A 13 17.41 2.56 2.23
C PHE A 13 16.73 3.00 0.93
N SER A 14 16.04 4.15 0.93
CA SER A 14 15.22 4.64 -0.19
C SER A 14 15.97 4.68 -1.54
N ARG A 15 17.27 5.03 -1.53
CA ARG A 15 18.09 5.11 -2.75
C ARG A 15 18.33 3.76 -3.43
N PHE A 16 18.28 2.68 -2.67
CA PHE A 16 18.53 1.31 -3.13
C PHE A 16 17.27 0.48 -3.22
N TYR A 17 16.15 0.99 -2.72
CA TYR A 17 14.89 0.27 -2.56
C TYR A 17 14.42 -0.38 -3.85
N ASP A 18 14.35 0.37 -4.93
CA ASP A 18 13.84 -0.15 -6.22
C ASP A 18 14.75 -1.24 -6.79
N ARG A 19 16.08 -1.09 -6.67
CA ARG A 19 17.04 -2.13 -7.07
C ARG A 19 16.91 -3.37 -6.22
N PHE A 20 16.74 -3.20 -4.91
CA PHE A 20 16.52 -4.30 -3.99
C PHE A 20 15.21 -5.04 -4.32
N VAL A 21 14.13 -4.31 -4.54
CA VAL A 21 12.84 -4.89 -4.94
C VAL A 21 12.95 -5.60 -6.28
N ALA A 22 13.60 -5.01 -7.28
CA ALA A 22 13.81 -5.63 -8.59
C ALA A 22 14.60 -6.94 -8.53
N LEU A 23 15.61 -7.03 -7.65
CA LEU A 23 16.42 -8.23 -7.46
C LEU A 23 15.71 -9.33 -6.65
N HIS A 24 14.87 -8.94 -5.69
CA HIS A 24 14.27 -9.89 -4.73
C HIS A 24 12.77 -10.11 -4.95
N SER A 25 12.15 -9.27 -5.77
CA SER A 25 10.74 -9.39 -6.15
C SER A 25 10.64 -10.13 -7.47
N SER A 26 9.85 -11.15 -7.48
CA SER A 26 9.45 -11.83 -8.71
C SER A 26 8.47 -11.02 -9.56
N ASP A 27 8.11 -9.83 -9.14
CA ASP A 27 7.33 -8.82 -9.86
C ASP A 27 8.23 -7.65 -10.32
N ALA A 28 9.40 -7.99 -10.86
CA ALA A 28 10.39 -7.01 -11.32
C ALA A 28 9.82 -5.99 -12.33
N GLN A 29 8.83 -6.39 -13.10
CA GLN A 29 8.14 -5.54 -14.08
C GLN A 29 6.95 -4.77 -13.50
N GLY A 30 6.58 -5.02 -12.24
CA GLY A 30 5.46 -4.37 -11.57
C GLY A 30 4.08 -4.80 -12.06
N ALA A 31 3.96 -6.01 -12.63
CA ALA A 31 2.70 -6.54 -13.17
C ALA A 31 1.59 -6.63 -12.11
N ALA A 32 1.92 -6.98 -10.87
CA ALA A 32 0.94 -7.01 -9.79
C ALA A 32 0.39 -5.60 -9.48
N ARG A 33 1.24 -4.57 -9.50
CA ARG A 33 0.81 -3.17 -9.31
C ARG A 33 0.01 -2.65 -10.48
N GLU A 34 0.36 -3.05 -11.70
CA GLU A 34 -0.43 -2.75 -12.90
C GLU A 34 -1.82 -3.38 -12.79
N TYR A 35 -1.89 -4.65 -12.42
CA TYR A 35 -3.15 -5.35 -12.20
C TYR A 35 -4.00 -4.66 -11.11
N LEU A 36 -3.39 -4.30 -9.98
CA LEU A 36 -4.07 -3.55 -8.92
C LEU A 36 -4.59 -2.21 -9.45
N SER A 37 -3.77 -1.43 -10.16
CA SER A 37 -4.19 -0.13 -10.66
C SER A 37 -5.38 -0.25 -11.62
N ASN A 38 -5.44 -1.30 -12.43
CA ASN A 38 -6.55 -1.57 -13.35
C ASN A 38 -7.87 -1.95 -12.65
N MET A 39 -7.79 -2.45 -11.42
CA MET A 39 -8.98 -2.74 -10.60
C MET A 39 -9.54 -1.52 -9.87
N VAL A 40 -8.73 -0.47 -9.68
CA VAL A 40 -9.18 0.75 -9.00
C VAL A 40 -10.10 1.53 -9.93
N PRO A 41 -11.36 1.79 -9.52
CA PRO A 41 -12.25 2.67 -10.27
C PRO A 41 -11.61 4.05 -10.40
N ALA A 42 -11.67 4.62 -11.59
CA ALA A 42 -11.14 5.93 -11.88
C ALA A 42 -12.08 6.66 -12.84
N SER A 43 -12.71 7.69 -12.35
CA SER A 43 -13.61 8.57 -13.09
C SER A 43 -13.05 9.99 -13.10
N GLU A 44 -13.63 10.85 -13.92
CA GLU A 44 -13.28 12.28 -13.95
C GLU A 44 -13.48 12.91 -12.56
N GLY A 45 -12.47 13.64 -12.11
CA GLY A 45 -12.48 14.31 -10.80
C GLY A 45 -12.26 13.41 -9.57
N ASP A 46 -12.10 12.08 -9.74
CA ASP A 46 -11.85 11.17 -8.61
C ASP A 46 -10.54 11.51 -7.89
N ARG A 47 -10.54 11.34 -6.57
CA ARG A 47 -9.39 11.51 -5.69
C ARG A 47 -8.99 10.16 -5.13
N ILE A 48 -7.79 9.71 -5.45
CA ILE A 48 -7.25 8.41 -5.01
C ILE A 48 -6.12 8.65 -4.01
N LEU A 49 -6.15 7.94 -2.89
CA LEU A 49 -5.07 7.93 -1.90
C LEU A 49 -4.25 6.64 -2.03
N ASP A 50 -2.94 6.77 -2.23
CA ASP A 50 -1.99 5.66 -2.15
C ASP A 50 -1.21 5.73 -0.82
N MET A 51 -1.57 4.86 0.12
CA MET A 51 -0.96 4.79 1.45
C MET A 51 0.34 3.99 1.41
N CYS A 52 1.35 4.44 2.16
CA CYS A 52 2.70 3.87 2.13
C CYS A 52 3.24 3.81 0.69
N THR A 53 3.10 4.93 -0.02
CA THR A 53 3.36 5.03 -1.46
C THR A 53 4.81 4.74 -1.86
N GLY A 54 5.76 4.83 -0.91
CA GLY A 54 7.17 4.58 -1.12
C GLY A 54 7.75 5.43 -2.26
N THR A 55 8.43 4.77 -3.19
CA THR A 55 9.05 5.40 -4.37
C THR A 55 8.08 5.69 -5.53
N GLY A 56 6.76 5.50 -5.32
CA GLY A 56 5.72 5.91 -6.27
C GLY A 56 5.39 4.90 -7.38
N SER A 57 5.81 3.65 -7.25
CA SER A 57 5.60 2.66 -8.32
C SER A 57 4.13 2.36 -8.62
N LEU A 58 3.24 2.34 -7.60
CA LEU A 58 1.79 2.22 -7.79
C LEU A 58 1.18 3.58 -8.14
N LEU A 59 1.61 4.64 -7.47
CA LEU A 59 1.12 6.01 -7.66
C LEU A 59 1.13 6.44 -9.14
N LEU A 60 2.25 6.19 -9.84
CA LEU A 60 2.39 6.50 -11.27
C LEU A 60 1.42 5.73 -12.16
N ARG A 61 1.06 4.50 -11.79
CA ARG A 61 0.06 3.68 -12.50
C ARG A 61 -1.35 4.20 -12.26
N LEU A 62 -1.67 4.52 -11.02
CA LEU A 62 -2.96 5.13 -10.66
C LEU A 62 -3.17 6.47 -11.40
N ARG A 63 -2.13 7.30 -11.45
CA ARG A 63 -2.16 8.58 -12.19
C ARG A 63 -2.54 8.40 -13.67
N LYS A 64 -1.99 7.37 -14.33
CA LYS A 64 -2.32 7.08 -15.74
C LYS A 64 -3.78 6.69 -15.96
N ARG A 65 -4.45 6.20 -14.93
CA ARG A 65 -5.85 5.79 -14.95
C ARG A 65 -6.82 6.94 -14.76
N LEU A 66 -6.36 8.01 -14.09
CA LEU A 66 -7.20 9.19 -13.85
C LEU A 66 -7.34 10.04 -15.11
N GLU A 67 -8.58 10.37 -15.42
CA GLU A 67 -8.95 11.33 -16.43
C GLU A 67 -8.72 12.76 -15.95
N ARG A 68 -9.15 13.75 -16.76
CA ARG A 68 -9.00 15.17 -16.44
C ARG A 68 -9.65 15.51 -15.08
N GLY A 69 -8.99 16.36 -14.30
CA GLY A 69 -9.47 16.84 -13.00
C GLY A 69 -9.30 15.86 -11.83
N GLY A 70 -8.83 14.63 -12.06
CA GLY A 70 -8.54 13.67 -10.99
C GLY A 70 -7.22 13.96 -10.27
N LEU A 71 -7.11 13.55 -9.01
CA LEU A 71 -5.93 13.73 -8.16
C LEU A 71 -5.49 12.41 -7.52
N VAL A 72 -4.20 12.08 -7.61
CA VAL A 72 -3.60 11.01 -6.81
C VAL A 72 -2.77 11.61 -5.69
N VAL A 73 -3.04 11.20 -4.46
CA VAL A 73 -2.29 11.59 -3.28
C VAL A 73 -1.47 10.41 -2.79
N GLY A 74 -0.15 10.57 -2.70
CA GLY A 74 0.75 9.57 -2.12
C GLY A 74 1.15 9.98 -0.70
N VAL A 75 0.93 9.09 0.27
CA VAL A 75 1.35 9.30 1.66
C VAL A 75 2.43 8.29 2.03
N ASP A 76 3.50 8.79 2.64
CA ASP A 76 4.53 7.95 3.25
C ASP A 76 5.12 8.67 4.48
N PHE A 77 5.54 7.90 5.48
CA PHE A 77 6.21 8.46 6.66
C PHE A 77 7.71 8.72 6.43
N SER A 78 8.28 8.16 5.37
CA SER A 78 9.69 8.28 5.00
C SER A 78 9.91 9.41 4.00
N ARG A 79 10.52 10.49 4.47
CA ARG A 79 10.95 11.60 3.62
C ARG A 79 11.89 11.15 2.51
N GLY A 80 12.76 10.15 2.78
CA GLY A 80 13.66 9.60 1.77
C GLY A 80 12.91 8.91 0.62
N MET A 81 11.87 8.15 0.92
CA MET A 81 10.99 7.55 -0.07
C MET A 81 10.28 8.60 -0.91
N LEU A 82 9.67 9.60 -0.24
CA LEU A 82 8.98 10.69 -0.93
C LEU A 82 9.92 11.53 -1.80
N HIS A 83 11.17 11.72 -1.42
CA HIS A 83 12.14 12.42 -2.25
C HIS A 83 12.45 11.67 -3.57
N VAL A 84 12.56 10.33 -3.52
CA VAL A 84 12.70 9.51 -4.73
C VAL A 84 11.43 9.57 -5.58
N ASN A 85 10.27 9.49 -4.92
CA ASN A 85 8.96 9.59 -5.57
C ASN A 85 8.79 10.95 -6.27
N GLN A 86 9.11 12.05 -5.60
CA GLN A 86 9.00 13.40 -6.12
C GLN A 86 9.78 13.58 -7.43
N LYS A 87 11.02 13.09 -7.50
CA LYS A 87 11.82 13.13 -8.73
C LYS A 87 11.19 12.38 -9.92
N ARG A 88 10.36 11.38 -9.64
CA ARG A 88 9.66 10.59 -10.65
C ARG A 88 8.34 11.21 -11.08
N THR A 89 7.81 12.07 -10.24
CA THR A 89 6.46 12.63 -10.39
C THR A 89 6.43 14.14 -10.62
N GLU A 90 7.59 14.81 -10.61
CA GLU A 90 7.71 16.28 -10.71
C GLU A 90 7.07 16.90 -11.96
N THR A 91 6.91 16.11 -13.04
CA THR A 91 6.29 16.56 -14.29
C THR A 91 4.76 16.41 -14.31
N TYR A 92 4.17 15.84 -13.25
CA TYR A 92 2.73 15.57 -13.19
C TYR A 92 2.03 16.52 -12.21
N GLU A 93 1.15 17.37 -12.71
CA GLU A 93 0.41 18.36 -11.93
C GLU A 93 -0.67 17.73 -11.02
N ASN A 94 -1.15 16.53 -11.36
CA ASN A 94 -2.23 15.84 -10.65
C ASN A 94 -1.72 14.78 -9.65
N ILE A 95 -0.51 14.96 -9.13
CA ILE A 95 0.07 14.17 -8.05
C ILE A 95 0.42 15.08 -6.87
N CYS A 96 0.01 14.67 -5.67
CA CYS A 96 0.39 15.32 -4.42
C CYS A 96 1.09 14.32 -3.50
N LEU A 97 2.23 14.68 -2.93
CA LEU A 97 2.97 13.84 -1.97
C LEU A 97 2.91 14.46 -0.58
N VAL A 98 2.58 13.66 0.42
CA VAL A 98 2.41 14.09 1.81
C VAL A 98 3.22 13.20 2.74
N GLU A 99 4.10 13.82 3.55
CA GLU A 99 4.80 13.13 4.63
C GLU A 99 3.88 13.03 5.85
N ALA A 100 3.35 11.84 6.12
CA ALA A 100 2.47 11.60 7.27
C ALA A 100 2.50 10.13 7.73
N ASP A 101 2.08 9.92 8.98
CA ASP A 101 1.78 8.60 9.51
C ASP A 101 0.38 8.18 9.05
N VAL A 102 0.27 7.00 8.46
CA VAL A 102 -1.02 6.45 8.01
C VAL A 102 -1.99 6.15 9.16
N ALA A 103 -1.50 6.11 10.39
CA ALA A 103 -2.32 6.03 11.61
C ALA A 103 -2.87 7.41 12.06
N SER A 104 -2.56 8.50 11.34
CA SER A 104 -3.05 9.86 11.60
C SER A 104 -2.97 10.69 10.32
N LEU A 105 -3.91 10.47 9.42
CA LEU A 105 -3.93 11.09 8.09
C LEU A 105 -4.37 12.56 8.16
N PRO A 106 -3.63 13.50 7.54
CA PRO A 106 -3.93 14.93 7.59
C PRO A 106 -5.01 15.34 6.56
N PHE A 107 -6.04 14.54 6.40
CA PHE A 107 -7.11 14.80 5.45
C PHE A 107 -8.47 14.87 6.14
N PRO A 108 -9.43 15.65 5.64
CA PRO A 108 -10.80 15.64 6.11
C PRO A 108 -11.46 14.25 5.93
N ALA A 109 -12.53 14.01 6.66
CA ALA A 109 -13.35 12.80 6.44
C ALA A 109 -13.92 12.80 5.02
N GLN A 110 -14.12 11.60 4.45
CA GLN A 110 -14.76 11.41 3.15
C GLN A 110 -14.09 12.19 2.01
N SER A 111 -12.75 12.21 1.98
CA SER A 111 -11.96 12.95 0.98
C SER A 111 -11.63 12.16 -0.27
N PHE A 112 -11.68 10.82 -0.22
CA PHE A 112 -11.15 9.96 -1.29
C PHE A 112 -12.21 9.01 -1.85
N ASP A 113 -12.16 8.83 -3.19
CA ASP A 113 -13.02 7.92 -3.94
C ASP A 113 -12.48 6.50 -3.96
N ALA A 114 -11.17 6.33 -3.83
CA ALA A 114 -10.52 5.04 -3.61
C ALA A 114 -9.28 5.21 -2.75
N ILE A 115 -8.91 4.14 -2.02
CA ILE A 115 -7.67 4.08 -1.26
C ILE A 115 -6.93 2.81 -1.64
N THR A 116 -5.61 2.90 -1.80
CA THR A 116 -4.72 1.76 -2.06
C THR A 116 -3.63 1.66 -1.00
N CYS A 117 -3.17 0.44 -0.74
CA CYS A 117 -1.95 0.17 0.02
C CYS A 117 -1.29 -1.08 -0.56
N SER A 118 -0.02 -1.00 -0.98
CA SER A 118 0.66 -2.14 -1.60
C SER A 118 1.91 -2.57 -0.86
N HIS A 119 1.94 -3.83 -0.40
CA HIS A 119 3.06 -4.49 0.26
C HIS A 119 3.65 -3.72 1.46
N ALA A 120 2.78 -3.09 2.25
CA ALA A 120 3.20 -2.28 3.38
C ALA A 120 2.32 -2.47 4.63
N PHE A 121 1.07 -2.86 4.46
CA PHE A 121 0.11 -2.94 5.57
C PHE A 121 0.51 -4.01 6.61
N TYR A 122 1.11 -5.12 6.17
CA TYR A 122 1.64 -6.17 7.06
C TYR A 122 2.76 -5.69 8.00
N GLU A 123 3.35 -4.55 7.69
CA GLU A 123 4.36 -3.94 8.54
C GLU A 123 3.77 -3.08 9.67
N LEU A 124 2.53 -2.65 9.56
CA LEU A 124 1.81 -1.95 10.62
C LEU A 124 1.47 -2.94 11.73
N LYS A 125 1.79 -2.60 12.99
CA LYS A 125 1.65 -3.53 14.13
C LYS A 125 0.81 -2.91 15.23
N GLY A 126 0.01 -3.78 15.88
CA GLY A 126 -0.77 -3.39 17.05
C GLY A 126 -1.64 -2.17 16.80
N GLU A 127 -1.58 -1.20 17.68
CA GLU A 127 -2.39 0.01 17.65
C GLU A 127 -2.26 0.81 16.35
N SER A 128 -1.06 0.86 15.75
CA SER A 128 -0.86 1.56 14.47
C SER A 128 -1.69 0.94 13.34
N GLN A 129 -1.86 -0.38 13.34
CA GLN A 129 -2.67 -1.07 12.34
C GLN A 129 -4.16 -0.75 12.50
N GLU A 130 -4.66 -0.79 13.74
CA GLU A 130 -6.06 -0.47 14.06
C GLU A 130 -6.39 0.99 13.75
N ARG A 131 -5.53 1.92 14.16
CA ARG A 131 -5.68 3.35 13.84
C ARG A 131 -5.67 3.60 12.34
N SER A 132 -4.79 2.91 11.58
CA SER A 132 -4.76 3.06 10.13
C SER A 132 -6.07 2.60 9.49
N LEU A 133 -6.70 1.52 9.98
CA LEU A 133 -8.02 1.09 9.49
C LEU A 133 -9.13 2.10 9.82
N GLN A 134 -9.08 2.70 11.00
CA GLN A 134 -10.02 3.77 11.38
C GLN A 134 -9.84 5.01 10.49
N GLU A 135 -8.60 5.40 10.20
CA GLU A 135 -8.30 6.51 9.31
C GLU A 135 -8.72 6.22 7.86
N ILE A 136 -8.50 5.01 7.35
CA ILE A 136 -9.02 4.58 6.05
C ILE A 136 -10.53 4.77 5.99
N LEU A 137 -11.25 4.25 7.01
CA LEU A 137 -12.71 4.42 7.08
C LEU A 137 -13.11 5.89 7.19
N ARG A 138 -12.39 6.69 7.93
CA ARG A 138 -12.69 8.11 8.09
C ARG A 138 -12.57 8.88 6.76
N VAL A 139 -11.44 8.70 6.06
CA VAL A 139 -11.15 9.49 4.85
C VAL A 139 -11.75 8.92 3.57
N LEU A 140 -12.12 7.63 3.53
CA LEU A 140 -12.81 7.02 2.39
C LEU A 140 -14.28 7.45 2.36
N LYS A 141 -14.79 7.87 1.21
CA LYS A 141 -16.19 8.22 1.01
C LYS A 141 -17.11 6.99 1.22
N PRO A 142 -18.39 7.19 1.62
CA PRO A 142 -19.35 6.10 1.74
C PRO A 142 -19.50 5.30 0.44
N GLY A 143 -19.61 3.98 0.55
CA GLY A 143 -19.77 3.06 -0.58
C GLY A 143 -18.53 2.87 -1.47
N LYS A 144 -17.44 3.55 -1.17
CA LYS A 144 -16.18 3.46 -1.91
C LYS A 144 -15.29 2.33 -1.37
N VAL A 145 -14.14 2.08 -2.02
CA VAL A 145 -13.36 0.86 -1.86
C VAL A 145 -11.93 1.14 -1.42
N PHE A 146 -11.46 0.37 -0.46
CA PHE A 146 -10.05 0.23 -0.10
C PHE A 146 -9.47 -1.05 -0.71
N PHE A 147 -8.35 -0.92 -1.42
CA PHE A 147 -7.61 -2.01 -2.04
C PHE A 147 -6.30 -2.23 -1.30
N MET A 148 -6.15 -3.37 -0.66
CA MET A 148 -4.92 -3.76 0.02
C MET A 148 -4.26 -4.91 -0.73
N MET A 149 -3.08 -4.68 -1.30
CA MET A 149 -2.29 -5.72 -1.96
C MET A 149 -1.15 -6.17 -1.05
N GLU A 150 -1.09 -7.47 -0.81
CA GLU A 150 -0.07 -8.10 0.03
C GLU A 150 0.47 -9.38 -0.60
N HIS A 151 1.58 -9.88 -0.04
CA HIS A 151 2.09 -11.20 -0.41
C HIS A 151 1.05 -12.28 -0.11
N ASP A 152 0.81 -13.16 -1.05
CA ASP A 152 0.05 -14.38 -0.75
C ASP A 152 0.96 -15.44 -0.14
N LEU A 153 0.40 -16.26 0.73
CA LEU A 153 1.15 -17.33 1.36
C LEU A 153 1.30 -18.50 0.37
N PRO A 154 2.53 -18.96 0.10
CA PRO A 154 2.75 -20.09 -0.80
C PRO A 154 1.97 -21.34 -0.37
N GLU A 155 1.30 -22.00 -1.30
CA GLU A 155 0.55 -23.22 -1.04
C GLU A 155 1.49 -24.39 -0.72
N LYS A 156 2.62 -24.50 -1.45
CA LYS A 156 3.59 -25.57 -1.27
C LYS A 156 4.30 -25.44 0.09
N PRO A 157 4.26 -26.49 0.97
CA PRO A 157 4.76 -26.41 2.35
C PRO A 157 6.22 -25.97 2.43
N LEU A 158 7.09 -26.50 1.56
CA LEU A 158 8.52 -26.16 1.56
C LEU A 158 8.76 -24.69 1.19
N VAL A 159 8.09 -24.20 0.13
CA VAL A 159 8.20 -22.78 -0.29
C VAL A 159 7.65 -21.86 0.79
N ARG A 160 6.58 -22.26 1.46
CA ARG A 160 6.00 -21.53 2.59
C ARG A 160 6.94 -21.48 3.78
N ALA A 161 7.65 -22.59 4.09
CA ALA A 161 8.66 -22.60 5.16
C ALA A 161 9.82 -21.65 4.85
N MET A 162 10.33 -21.64 3.61
CA MET A 162 11.36 -20.71 3.16
C MET A 162 10.88 -19.24 3.23
N PHE A 163 9.63 -18.99 2.83
CA PHE A 163 9.03 -17.66 2.94
C PHE A 163 8.94 -17.19 4.40
N TYR A 164 8.55 -18.08 5.32
CA TYR A 164 8.50 -17.77 6.75
C TYR A 164 9.90 -17.51 7.32
N LEU A 165 10.89 -18.29 6.93
CA LEU A 165 12.29 -18.09 7.35
C LEU A 165 12.79 -16.70 6.89
N ARG A 166 12.49 -16.32 5.65
CA ARG A 166 12.81 -14.98 5.12
C ARG A 166 12.13 -13.88 5.91
N LEU A 167 10.84 -13.99 6.20
CA LEU A 167 10.11 -12.99 7.00
C LEU A 167 10.67 -12.90 8.43
N ALA A 168 11.03 -14.04 9.03
CA ALA A 168 11.62 -14.09 10.35
C ALA A 168 13.00 -13.41 10.39
N SER A 169 13.85 -13.62 9.36
CA SER A 169 15.16 -12.97 9.25
C SER A 169 15.07 -11.43 9.11
N MET A 170 13.96 -10.94 8.58
CA MET A 170 13.65 -9.49 8.50
C MET A 170 12.98 -8.94 9.76
N GLY A 171 12.93 -9.71 10.86
CA GLY A 171 12.26 -9.32 12.11
C GLY A 171 10.72 -9.27 12.02
N ALA A 172 10.13 -9.85 10.99
CA ALA A 172 8.71 -9.73 10.66
C ALA A 172 7.87 -10.94 11.15
N LYS A 173 8.19 -11.52 12.33
CA LYS A 173 7.39 -12.65 12.88
C LYS A 173 5.89 -12.34 12.99
N SER A 174 5.52 -11.12 13.35
CA SER A 174 4.12 -10.67 13.41
C SER A 174 3.46 -10.56 12.03
N ALA A 175 4.22 -10.34 10.95
CA ALA A 175 3.70 -10.24 9.59
C ALA A 175 3.02 -11.54 9.14
N ILE A 176 3.52 -12.69 9.55
CA ILE A 176 2.93 -14.00 9.24
C ILE A 176 1.51 -14.10 9.80
N ASN A 177 1.33 -13.66 11.04
CA ASN A 177 0.01 -13.68 11.68
C ASN A 177 -0.97 -12.72 10.97
N ILE A 178 -0.50 -11.55 10.60
CA ILE A 178 -1.29 -10.57 9.84
C ILE A 178 -1.71 -11.18 8.50
N LEU A 179 -0.77 -11.71 7.71
CA LEU A 179 -1.04 -12.29 6.39
C LEU A 179 -1.98 -13.50 6.43
N ARG A 180 -2.06 -14.22 7.56
CA ARG A 180 -2.99 -15.33 7.76
C ARG A 180 -4.41 -14.88 8.12
N HIS A 181 -4.53 -13.82 8.92
CA HIS A 181 -5.81 -13.43 9.53
C HIS A 181 -6.36 -12.11 8.99
N GLU A 182 -5.71 -11.51 7.99
CA GLU A 182 -6.08 -10.19 7.44
C GLU A 182 -7.54 -10.11 7.00
N LYS A 183 -8.08 -11.15 6.34
CA LYS A 183 -9.47 -11.16 5.88
C LYS A 183 -10.43 -11.08 7.06
N MET A 184 -10.16 -11.83 8.13
CA MET A 184 -10.99 -11.81 9.34
C MET A 184 -10.89 -10.46 10.05
N MET A 185 -9.69 -9.88 10.11
CA MET A 185 -9.46 -8.56 10.67
C MET A 185 -10.23 -7.49 9.87
N LEU A 186 -10.07 -7.47 8.55
CA LEU A 186 -10.72 -6.48 7.68
C LEU A 186 -12.26 -6.56 7.73
N ARG A 187 -12.83 -7.75 7.88
CA ARG A 187 -14.29 -7.93 8.05
C ARG A 187 -14.88 -7.29 9.31
N ARG A 188 -14.06 -6.90 10.27
CA ARG A 188 -14.53 -6.13 11.45
C ARG A 188 -14.77 -4.66 11.13
N TYR A 189 -14.18 -4.16 10.06
CA TYR A 189 -14.19 -2.74 9.67
C TYR A 189 -14.98 -2.47 8.40
N PHE A 190 -15.03 -3.41 7.47
CA PHE A 190 -15.63 -3.23 6.15
C PHE A 190 -16.86 -4.11 5.95
N ARG A 191 -17.85 -3.57 5.24
CA ARG A 191 -19.11 -4.26 4.92
C ARG A 191 -18.89 -5.54 4.13
N SER A 192 -17.97 -5.53 3.17
CA SER A 192 -17.56 -6.72 2.43
C SER A 192 -16.05 -6.74 2.20
N VAL A 193 -15.47 -7.93 2.20
CA VAL A 193 -14.05 -8.18 1.95
C VAL A 193 -13.91 -9.36 1.01
N GLU A 194 -13.45 -9.08 -0.20
CA GLU A 194 -13.16 -10.07 -1.23
C GLU A 194 -11.65 -10.26 -1.36
N LYS A 195 -11.20 -11.48 -1.67
CA LYS A 195 -9.80 -11.78 -1.96
C LYS A 195 -9.68 -12.15 -3.43
N VAL A 196 -8.76 -11.48 -4.14
CA VAL A 196 -8.39 -11.79 -5.52
C VAL A 196 -6.89 -12.10 -5.56
N ILE A 197 -6.50 -13.16 -6.25
CA ILE A 197 -5.09 -13.49 -6.48
C ILE A 197 -4.62 -12.76 -7.74
N THR A 198 -3.44 -12.14 -7.69
CA THR A 198 -2.84 -11.52 -8.87
C THR A 198 -2.46 -12.57 -9.92
N PRO A 199 -2.41 -12.25 -11.21
CA PRO A 199 -2.04 -13.18 -12.27
C PRO A 199 -0.68 -13.87 -12.06
N THR A 200 0.22 -13.24 -11.32
CA THR A 200 1.53 -13.82 -10.96
C THR A 200 1.43 -14.91 -9.88
N GLY A 201 0.27 -15.08 -9.23
CA GLY A 201 0.04 -16.04 -8.14
C GLY A 201 0.81 -15.75 -6.84
N ARG A 202 1.50 -14.61 -6.75
CA ARG A 202 2.42 -14.30 -5.63
C ARG A 202 1.93 -13.20 -4.70
N SER A 203 0.96 -12.46 -5.16
CA SER A 203 0.29 -11.41 -4.37
C SER A 203 -1.21 -11.62 -4.41
N LYS A 204 -1.86 -11.14 -3.38
CA LYS A 204 -3.32 -11.09 -3.25
C LYS A 204 -3.76 -9.66 -3.07
N ILE A 205 -4.95 -9.36 -3.51
CA ILE A 205 -5.61 -8.07 -3.33
C ILE A 205 -6.86 -8.32 -2.48
N MET A 206 -6.95 -7.61 -1.37
CA MET A 206 -8.16 -7.55 -0.56
C MET A 206 -8.97 -6.33 -1.01
N ILE A 207 -10.18 -6.55 -1.49
CA ILE A 207 -11.12 -5.52 -1.94
C ILE A 207 -12.11 -5.29 -0.80
N CYS A 208 -12.00 -4.14 -0.15
CA CYS A 208 -12.74 -3.82 1.08
C CYS A 208 -13.72 -2.68 0.81
N ARG A 209 -15.04 -2.97 0.83
CA ARG A 209 -16.10 -1.96 0.63
C ARG A 209 -16.55 -1.38 1.97
N LYS A 210 -16.56 -0.06 2.03
CA LYS A 210 -17.06 0.70 3.18
C LYS A 210 -18.58 0.67 3.27
#